data_63dc69a23c7144ecff4232f36634804b
#
_entry.id   63dc69a23c7144ecff4232f36634804b
#
_cell.length_a   1.000
_cell.length_b   1.000
_cell.length_c   1.000
_cell.angle_alpha   90.00
_cell.angle_beta   90.00
_cell.angle_gamma   90.00
#
_symmetry.space_group_name_H-M   'P 1'
#
loop_
_entity.id
_entity.type
_entity.pdbx_description
1 polymer ?
#
loop_
_entity_poly.entity_id
_entity_poly.type
_entity_poly.pdbx_seq_one_letter_code
_entity_poly.pdbx_strand_id
1 'polypeptide(L)'
;MSIPSIAKAIYKKTGMPQYDGNPLIECLPEILTDIEVVRGIGNLPSKPTSSELELSPKLRGHGVNRLRDVVIPLDVHLELEDCFSQLLRYGYTGRKPFAASTVRHRQPSAESAERGGFKSSANIMTLIGLSGMGKTTALDAITRLYPQVVSHSK
;
A
#
# COMPACT_ATOMS: atom_id res chain seq x y z
N MET A 1 5.87 -8.08 15.71
CA MET A 1 4.63 -7.77 14.96
C MET A 1 4.15 -6.42 15.44
N SER A 2 4.29 -5.37 14.66
CA SER A 2 3.71 -4.06 15.00
C SER A 2 2.20 -4.13 14.75
N ILE A 3 1.40 -3.63 15.69
CA ILE A 3 -0.05 -3.50 15.53
C ILE A 3 -0.29 -2.57 14.32
N PRO A 4 -1.10 -2.96 13.32
CA PRO A 4 -1.36 -2.10 12.18
C PRO A 4 -1.97 -0.79 12.67
N SER A 5 -1.43 0.34 12.21
CA SER A 5 -1.97 1.64 12.55
C SER A 5 -3.35 1.78 11.91
N ILE A 6 -4.36 2.06 12.74
CA ILE A 6 -5.73 2.32 12.26
C ILE A 6 -5.79 3.79 11.87
N ALA A 7 -5.96 4.06 10.58
CA ALA A 7 -6.20 5.41 10.08
C ALA A 7 -7.69 5.72 10.09
N LYS A 8 -8.07 6.97 10.41
CA LYS A 8 -9.45 7.44 10.23
C LYS A 8 -9.66 7.78 8.75
N ALA A 9 -10.81 7.39 8.21
CA ALA A 9 -11.16 7.72 6.84
C ALA A 9 -11.24 9.24 6.65
N ILE A 10 -10.47 9.76 5.70
CA ILE A 10 -10.54 11.15 5.23
C ILE A 10 -10.88 11.06 3.75
N TYR A 11 -12.07 11.49 3.39
CA TYR A 11 -12.57 11.38 2.02
C TYR A 11 -12.10 12.57 1.18
N LYS A 12 -11.35 12.30 0.14
CA LYS A 12 -10.84 13.30 -0.81
C LYS A 12 -11.16 12.86 -2.23
N LYS A 13 -11.62 13.81 -3.05
CA LYS A 13 -11.81 13.56 -4.48
C LYS A 13 -10.47 13.34 -5.16
N THR A 14 -10.40 12.35 -6.02
CA THR A 14 -9.17 12.02 -6.76
C THR A 14 -9.01 12.87 -8.02
N GLY A 15 -10.09 13.49 -8.51
CA GLY A 15 -10.13 14.17 -9.80
C GLY A 15 -10.36 13.23 -11.00
N MET A 16 -10.41 11.92 -10.76
CA MET A 16 -10.72 10.93 -11.79
C MET A 16 -12.21 10.55 -11.70
N PRO A 17 -13.03 10.83 -12.74
CA PRO A 17 -14.47 10.61 -12.69
C PRO A 17 -14.89 9.17 -12.34
N GLN A 18 -14.07 8.18 -12.72
CA GLN A 18 -14.35 6.78 -12.42
C GLN A 18 -14.11 6.41 -10.95
N TYR A 19 -13.32 7.20 -10.21
CA TYR A 19 -12.98 6.98 -8.81
C TYR A 19 -13.83 7.81 -7.86
N ASP A 20 -14.18 9.02 -8.29
CA ASP A 20 -14.94 9.97 -7.48
C ASP A 20 -16.36 9.44 -7.19
N GLY A 21 -16.85 9.72 -6.00
CA GLY A 21 -18.14 9.21 -5.50
C GLY A 21 -18.05 7.76 -4.97
N ASN A 22 -16.86 7.18 -4.87
CA ASN A 22 -16.66 5.90 -4.20
C ASN A 22 -15.88 6.09 -2.89
N PRO A 23 -16.54 6.00 -1.72
CA PRO A 23 -15.90 6.26 -0.43
C PRO A 23 -14.75 5.29 -0.11
N LEU A 24 -14.73 4.10 -0.71
CA LEU A 24 -13.61 3.15 -0.54
C LEU A 24 -12.35 3.59 -1.28
N ILE A 25 -12.49 4.41 -2.31
CA ILE A 25 -11.36 4.98 -3.05
C ILE A 25 -11.00 6.35 -2.47
N GLU A 26 -12.00 7.18 -2.15
CA GLU A 26 -11.79 8.52 -1.62
C GLU A 26 -11.12 8.52 -0.22
N CYS A 27 -11.20 7.41 0.52
CA CYS A 27 -10.51 7.26 1.81
C CYS A 27 -9.06 6.78 1.69
N LEU A 28 -8.62 6.40 0.49
CA LEU A 28 -7.22 6.04 0.25
C LEU A 28 -6.34 7.31 0.23
N PRO A 29 -5.03 7.18 0.45
CA PRO A 29 -4.09 8.27 0.23
C PRO A 29 -4.24 8.85 -1.19
N GLU A 30 -3.88 10.10 -1.38
CA GLU A 30 -3.82 10.70 -2.71
C GLU A 30 -2.91 9.88 -3.63
N ILE A 31 -3.08 10.02 -4.94
CA ILE A 31 -2.16 9.43 -5.91
C ILE A 31 -0.81 10.12 -5.72
N LEU A 32 0.19 9.36 -5.33
CA LEU A 32 1.51 9.89 -4.98
C LEU A 32 2.26 10.30 -6.23
N THR A 33 3.05 11.35 -6.11
CA THR A 33 4.05 11.71 -7.11
C THR A 33 5.32 10.90 -6.91
N ASP A 34 6.15 10.75 -7.94
CA ASP A 34 7.43 10.03 -7.87
C ASP A 34 8.29 10.51 -6.70
N ILE A 35 8.30 11.83 -6.46
CA ILE A 35 9.08 12.43 -5.37
C ILE A 35 8.54 11.99 -4.00
N GLU A 36 7.23 11.90 -3.85
CA GLU A 36 6.60 11.44 -2.60
C GLU A 36 6.86 9.95 -2.38
N VAL A 37 6.80 9.15 -3.43
CA VAL A 37 7.15 7.72 -3.39
C VAL A 37 8.60 7.55 -2.96
N VAL A 38 9.54 8.25 -3.62
CA VAL A 38 10.97 8.21 -3.29
C VAL A 38 11.22 8.58 -1.83
N ARG A 39 10.56 9.63 -1.33
CA ARG A 39 10.68 10.05 0.07
C ARG A 39 10.07 9.07 1.05
N GLY A 40 8.97 8.44 0.65
CA GLY A 40 8.22 7.51 1.50
C GLY A 40 8.89 6.14 1.66
N ILE A 41 9.51 5.62 0.60
CA ILE A 41 10.18 4.31 0.62
C ILE A 41 11.66 4.39 0.95
N GLY A 42 12.32 5.52 0.62
CA GLY A 42 13.75 5.71 0.87
C GLY A 42 14.07 5.65 2.36
N ASN A 43 15.03 4.83 2.73
CA ASN A 43 15.52 4.75 4.10
C ASN A 43 17.05 4.69 4.11
N LEU A 44 17.66 5.72 4.69
CA LEU A 44 19.09 5.77 4.91
C LEU A 44 19.34 5.79 6.42
N PRO A 45 20.09 4.82 6.96
CA PRO A 45 20.41 4.81 8.38
C PRO A 45 21.26 6.02 8.77
N SER A 46 21.14 6.43 10.02
CA SER A 46 21.97 7.51 10.58
C SER A 46 23.44 7.16 10.47
N LYS A 47 24.28 8.18 10.21
CA LYS A 47 25.73 8.01 10.25
C LYS A 47 26.18 7.62 11.66
N PRO A 48 27.26 6.82 11.79
CA PRO A 48 27.83 6.51 13.11
C PRO A 48 28.22 7.79 13.84
N THR A 49 27.95 7.85 15.13
CA THR A 49 28.40 8.94 15.98
C THR A 49 29.88 8.78 16.34
N SER A 50 30.55 9.88 16.73
CA SER A 50 31.95 9.81 17.14
C SER A 50 32.16 8.81 18.28
N SER A 51 31.24 8.76 19.25
CA SER A 51 31.28 7.80 20.35
C SER A 51 31.15 6.33 19.90
N GLU A 52 30.37 6.06 18.83
CA GLU A 52 30.30 4.71 18.28
C GLU A 52 31.58 4.29 17.56
N LEU A 53 32.33 5.25 16.99
CA LEU A 53 33.60 4.96 16.34
C LEU A 53 34.70 4.60 17.33
N GLU A 54 34.60 5.03 18.58
CA GLU A 54 35.52 4.73 19.68
C GLU A 54 35.25 3.35 20.32
N LEU A 55 34.13 2.73 20.02
CA LEU A 55 33.78 1.41 20.55
C LEU A 55 34.76 0.33 20.07
N SER A 56 34.83 -0.76 20.82
CA SER A 56 35.62 -1.94 20.42
C SER A 56 35.17 -2.49 19.07
N PRO A 57 36.07 -3.12 18.27
CA PRO A 57 35.73 -3.65 16.95
C PRO A 57 34.53 -4.60 16.94
N LYS A 58 34.36 -5.39 18.01
CA LYS A 58 33.22 -6.30 18.15
C LYS A 58 31.90 -5.54 18.27
N LEU A 59 31.84 -4.47 19.06
CA LEU A 59 30.63 -3.64 19.21
C LEU A 59 30.34 -2.85 17.94
N ARG A 60 31.37 -2.29 17.29
CA ARG A 60 31.19 -1.61 15.98
C ARG A 60 30.61 -2.53 14.92
N GLY A 61 31.01 -3.83 14.94
CA GLY A 61 30.44 -4.82 14.03
C GLY A 61 28.92 -4.97 14.16
N HIS A 62 28.35 -4.78 15.34
CA HIS A 62 26.89 -4.78 15.52
C HIS A 62 26.23 -3.58 14.84
N GLY A 63 26.91 -2.44 14.75
CA GLY A 63 26.42 -1.24 14.07
C GLY A 63 26.22 -1.44 12.57
N VAL A 64 26.96 -2.37 11.95
CA VAL A 64 26.84 -2.68 10.52
C VAL A 64 25.45 -3.24 10.19
N ASN A 65 24.74 -3.84 11.13
CA ASN A 65 23.39 -4.36 10.91
C ASN A 65 22.38 -3.29 10.46
N ARG A 66 22.64 -2.00 10.75
CA ARG A 66 21.83 -0.87 10.25
C ARG A 66 21.77 -0.80 8.73
N LEU A 67 22.79 -1.33 8.05
CA LEU A 67 22.81 -1.36 6.58
C LEU A 67 21.73 -2.26 5.97
N ARG A 68 21.16 -3.18 6.76
CA ARG A 68 20.05 -4.02 6.32
C ARG A 68 18.76 -3.24 6.12
N ASP A 69 18.65 -2.09 6.77
CA ASP A 69 17.47 -1.21 6.69
C ASP A 69 17.59 -0.18 5.56
N VAL A 70 18.71 -0.20 4.81
CA VAL A 70 18.91 0.69 3.67
C VAL A 70 17.95 0.32 2.55
N VAL A 71 17.14 1.29 2.13
CA VAL A 71 16.32 1.20 0.94
C VAL A 71 16.64 2.39 0.04
N ILE A 72 17.21 2.11 -1.11
CA ILE A 72 17.49 3.11 -2.14
C ILE A 72 16.39 2.98 -3.19
N PRO A 73 15.57 4.03 -3.37
CA PRO A 73 14.55 4.05 -4.41
C PRO A 73 15.19 3.90 -5.81
N LEU A 74 14.58 3.06 -6.63
CA LEU A 74 14.96 2.82 -8.03
C LEU A 74 13.70 2.98 -8.88
N ASP A 75 13.86 3.21 -10.17
CA ASP A 75 12.73 3.39 -11.10
C ASP A 75 11.72 2.23 -11.04
N VAL A 76 12.20 1.01 -10.85
CA VAL A 76 11.33 -0.16 -10.68
C VAL A 76 10.39 -0.06 -9.46
N HIS A 77 10.78 0.69 -8.42
CA HIS A 77 9.91 0.92 -7.26
C HIS A 77 8.78 1.91 -7.61
N LEU A 78 9.05 2.91 -8.46
CA LEU A 78 8.06 3.85 -8.95
C LEU A 78 7.02 3.13 -9.82
N GLU A 79 7.47 2.35 -10.79
CA GLU A 79 6.60 1.52 -11.63
C GLU A 79 5.76 0.55 -10.81
N LEU A 80 6.34 -0.05 -9.79
CA LEU A 80 5.66 -0.99 -8.91
C LEU A 80 4.60 -0.28 -8.04
N GLU A 81 4.88 0.93 -7.57
CA GLU A 81 3.92 1.75 -6.83
C GLU A 81 2.75 2.14 -7.73
N ASP A 82 3.02 2.64 -8.93
CA ASP A 82 1.99 2.98 -9.91
C ASP A 82 1.06 1.80 -10.20
N CYS A 83 1.63 0.63 -10.46
CA CYS A 83 0.86 -0.59 -10.67
C CYS A 83 0.03 -0.95 -9.43
N PHE A 84 0.60 -0.84 -8.23
CA PHE A 84 -0.08 -1.14 -6.98
C PHE A 84 -1.23 -0.16 -6.71
N SER A 85 -0.98 1.13 -6.91
CA SER A 85 -1.95 2.22 -6.77
C SER A 85 -3.16 2.02 -7.68
N GLN A 86 -2.90 1.72 -8.95
CA GLN A 86 -3.94 1.45 -9.96
C GLN A 86 -4.74 0.19 -9.61
N LEU A 87 -4.05 -0.90 -9.27
CA LEU A 87 -4.66 -2.17 -8.92
C LEU A 87 -5.57 -2.04 -7.69
N LEU A 88 -5.11 -1.34 -6.66
CA LEU A 88 -5.86 -1.09 -5.44
C LEU A 88 -7.14 -0.30 -5.73
N ARG A 89 -7.04 0.82 -6.45
CA ARG A 89 -8.18 1.68 -6.77
C ARG A 89 -9.14 1.02 -7.73
N TYR A 90 -8.64 0.40 -8.78
CA TYR A 90 -9.47 -0.30 -9.76
C TYR A 90 -10.22 -1.47 -9.12
N GLY A 91 -9.60 -2.18 -8.18
CA GLY A 91 -10.25 -3.24 -7.41
C GLY A 91 -11.48 -2.76 -6.61
N TYR A 92 -11.54 -1.48 -6.26
CA TYR A 92 -12.68 -0.89 -5.56
C TYR A 92 -13.74 -0.27 -6.49
N THR A 93 -13.46 -0.05 -7.78
CA THR A 93 -14.44 0.58 -8.69
C THR A 93 -15.76 -0.20 -8.79
N GLY A 94 -15.68 -1.53 -8.78
CA GLY A 94 -16.85 -2.42 -8.77
C GLY A 94 -17.54 -2.59 -7.40
N ARG A 95 -16.95 -2.03 -6.32
CA ARG A 95 -17.40 -2.25 -4.94
C ARG A 95 -17.92 -0.96 -4.32
N LYS A 96 -18.96 -0.38 -4.90
CA LYS A 96 -19.60 0.83 -4.34
C LYS A 96 -20.53 0.42 -3.17
N PRO A 97 -20.17 0.70 -1.90
CA PRO A 97 -20.91 0.17 -0.73
C PRO A 97 -22.33 0.71 -0.63
N PHE A 98 -22.61 1.89 -1.18
CA PHE A 98 -23.92 2.53 -1.17
C PHE A 98 -24.71 2.36 -2.48
N ALA A 99 -24.16 1.64 -3.46
CA ALA A 99 -24.93 1.37 -4.67
C ALA A 99 -26.08 0.40 -4.36
N ALA A 100 -27.27 0.70 -4.87
CA ALA A 100 -28.46 -0.11 -4.64
C ALA A 100 -28.26 -1.59 -5.04
N SER A 101 -27.42 -1.86 -6.05
CA SER A 101 -27.02 -3.19 -6.44
C SER A 101 -26.23 -3.92 -5.33
N THR A 102 -25.27 -3.21 -4.71
CA THR A 102 -24.44 -3.77 -3.63
C THR A 102 -25.26 -4.03 -2.36
N VAL A 103 -26.19 -3.13 -2.04
CA VAL A 103 -27.09 -3.28 -0.88
C VAL A 103 -28.03 -4.46 -1.08
N ARG A 104 -28.59 -4.63 -2.27
CA ARG A 104 -29.46 -5.78 -2.59
C ARG A 104 -28.73 -7.13 -2.51
N HIS A 105 -27.45 -7.19 -2.88
CA HIS A 105 -26.67 -8.42 -2.78
C HIS A 105 -26.24 -8.77 -1.36
N ARG A 106 -26.27 -7.82 -0.43
CA ARG A 106 -26.01 -8.08 1.01
C ARG A 106 -27.21 -8.64 1.75
N GLN A 107 -28.41 -8.48 1.21
CA GLN A 107 -29.61 -9.12 1.76
C GLN A 107 -29.74 -10.53 1.15
N PRO A 108 -29.64 -11.59 1.98
CA PRO A 108 -29.80 -12.95 1.48
C PRO A 108 -31.28 -13.18 1.13
N SER A 109 -31.66 -12.96 -0.12
CA SER A 109 -32.93 -13.39 -0.66
C SER A 109 -32.68 -14.58 -1.59
N ALA A 110 -33.56 -15.59 -1.50
CA ALA A 110 -33.45 -16.79 -2.33
C ALA A 110 -33.43 -16.51 -3.84
N GLU A 111 -33.95 -15.36 -4.28
CA GLU A 111 -33.92 -14.88 -5.67
C GLU A 111 -32.56 -14.33 -6.13
N SER A 112 -31.64 -14.00 -5.22
CA SER A 112 -30.32 -13.45 -5.59
C SER A 112 -29.33 -14.52 -6.04
N ALA A 113 -29.59 -15.77 -5.78
CA ALA A 113 -28.74 -16.90 -6.21
C ALA A 113 -28.77 -17.14 -7.74
N GLU A 114 -29.86 -16.75 -8.40
CA GLU A 114 -30.03 -16.95 -9.85
C GLU A 114 -29.56 -15.79 -10.72
N ARG A 115 -29.33 -14.62 -10.15
CA ARG A 115 -28.88 -13.42 -10.89
C ARG A 115 -27.40 -13.22 -10.70
N GLY A 116 -26.60 -13.85 -11.56
CA GLY A 116 -25.21 -13.57 -11.86
C GLY A 116 -24.37 -12.95 -10.73
N GLY A 117 -23.46 -13.74 -10.17
CA GLY A 117 -22.59 -13.33 -9.10
C GLY A 117 -21.86 -11.99 -9.36
N PHE A 118 -21.37 -11.35 -8.31
CA PHE A 118 -20.48 -10.19 -8.41
C PHE A 118 -19.44 -10.43 -9.51
N LYS A 119 -19.38 -9.54 -10.48
CA LYS A 119 -18.20 -9.49 -11.35
C LYS A 119 -17.01 -9.23 -10.43
N SER A 120 -16.20 -10.25 -10.22
CA SER A 120 -14.96 -10.07 -9.50
C SER A 120 -14.10 -9.07 -10.26
N SER A 121 -13.84 -7.93 -9.66
CA SER A 121 -12.83 -6.98 -10.13
C SER A 121 -11.46 -7.30 -9.54
N ALA A 122 -11.21 -8.58 -9.23
CA ALA A 122 -9.93 -9.02 -8.71
C ALA A 122 -8.88 -8.90 -9.81
N ASN A 123 -8.04 -7.91 -9.69
CA ASN A 123 -6.85 -7.76 -10.50
C ASN A 123 -5.68 -8.44 -9.78
N ILE A 124 -4.84 -9.08 -10.56
CA ILE A 124 -3.66 -9.79 -10.05
C ILE A 124 -2.43 -9.14 -10.68
N MET A 125 -1.46 -8.82 -9.85
CA MET A 125 -0.13 -8.40 -10.26
C MET A 125 0.86 -9.51 -9.89
N THR A 126 1.74 -9.86 -10.83
CA THR A 126 2.78 -10.85 -10.58
C THR A 126 4.15 -10.18 -10.71
N LEU A 127 4.94 -10.24 -9.63
CA LEU A 127 6.30 -9.73 -9.61
C LEU A 127 7.29 -10.88 -9.81
N ILE A 128 7.93 -10.92 -10.98
CA ILE A 128 8.88 -11.98 -11.36
C ILE A 128 10.31 -11.43 -11.30
N GLY A 129 11.22 -12.22 -10.82
CA GLY A 129 12.65 -11.89 -10.76
C GLY A 129 13.44 -12.94 -10.01
N LEU A 130 14.78 -12.89 -10.14
CA LEU A 130 15.69 -13.81 -9.47
C LEU A 130 15.55 -13.74 -7.95
N SER A 131 15.94 -14.80 -7.26
CA SER A 131 16.01 -14.82 -5.80
C SER A 131 17.02 -13.77 -5.31
N GLY A 132 16.71 -13.10 -4.20
CA GLY A 132 17.61 -12.09 -3.62
C GLY A 132 17.53 -10.69 -4.23
N MET A 133 16.73 -10.45 -5.28
CA MET A 133 16.59 -9.12 -5.92
C MET A 133 15.76 -8.10 -5.11
N GLY A 134 15.38 -8.41 -3.87
CA GLY A 134 14.63 -7.45 -3.04
C GLY A 134 13.15 -7.32 -3.33
N LYS A 135 12.51 -8.26 -4.07
CA LYS A 135 11.07 -8.21 -4.41
C LYS A 135 10.17 -8.00 -3.18
N THR A 136 10.37 -8.79 -2.14
CA THR A 136 9.60 -8.68 -0.90
C THR A 136 9.85 -7.35 -0.19
N THR A 137 11.11 -6.90 -0.16
CA THR A 137 11.49 -5.60 0.43
C THR A 137 10.82 -4.44 -0.31
N ALA A 138 10.76 -4.50 -1.64
CA ALA A 138 10.09 -3.49 -2.45
C ALA A 138 8.58 -3.46 -2.17
N LEU A 139 7.92 -4.62 -2.15
CA LEU A 139 6.50 -4.71 -1.82
C LEU A 139 6.20 -4.24 -0.39
N ASP A 140 7.02 -4.61 0.58
CA ASP A 140 6.88 -4.16 1.96
C ASP A 140 7.06 -2.63 2.08
N ALA A 141 8.01 -2.06 1.35
CA ALA A 141 8.23 -0.62 1.33
C ALA A 141 7.03 0.13 0.74
N ILE A 142 6.49 -0.34 -0.38
CA ILE A 142 5.34 0.26 -1.05
C ILE A 142 4.06 0.11 -0.22
N THR A 143 3.79 -1.07 0.32
CA THR A 143 2.58 -1.29 1.12
C THR A 143 2.54 -0.46 2.39
N ARG A 144 3.69 -0.03 2.92
CA ARG A 144 3.78 0.91 4.05
C ARG A 144 3.32 2.33 3.73
N LEU A 145 3.30 2.72 2.45
CA LEU A 145 2.75 4.01 2.01
C LEU A 145 1.23 4.08 2.16
N TYR A 146 0.57 2.92 2.30
CA TYR A 146 -0.87 2.79 2.39
C TYR A 146 -1.30 2.34 3.79
N PRO A 147 -2.38 2.90 4.35
CA PRO A 147 -2.91 2.44 5.62
C PRO A 147 -3.43 1.01 5.47
N GLN A 148 -3.04 0.13 6.39
CA GLN A 148 -3.46 -1.27 6.38
C GLN A 148 -4.91 -1.45 6.85
N VAL A 149 -5.38 -0.54 7.68
CA VAL A 149 -6.75 -0.53 8.21
C VAL A 149 -7.26 0.91 8.20
N VAL A 150 -8.43 1.09 7.62
CA VAL A 150 -9.13 2.40 7.62
C VAL A 150 -10.45 2.25 8.37
N SER A 151 -10.64 3.05 9.41
CA SER A 151 -11.90 3.10 10.14
C SER A 151 -12.80 4.16 9.54
N HIS A 152 -14.02 3.76 9.16
CA HIS A 152 -15.06 4.66 8.67
C HIS A 152 -15.93 5.08 9.85
N SER A 153 -16.10 6.39 10.06
CA SER A 153 -17.15 6.90 10.95
C SER A 153 -18.50 6.72 10.26
N LYS A 154 -19.46 6.15 10.99
CA LYS A 154 -20.86 6.12 10.55
C LYS A 154 -21.46 7.51 10.56
#